data_9ebbd8ba7f513a3cb3c5bd8c8c91d3df
#
_entry.id   9ebbd8ba7f513a3cb3c5bd8c8c91d3df
#
_cell.length_a   1.000
_cell.length_b   1.000
_cell.length_c   1.000
_cell.angle_alpha   90.00
_cell.angle_beta   90.00
_cell.angle_gamma   90.00
#
_symmetry.space_group_name_H-M   'P 1'
#
loop_
_entity.id
_entity.type
_entity.pdbx_description
1 polymer ?
#
loop_
_entity_poly.entity_id
_entity_poly.type
_entity_poly.pdbx_seq_one_letter_code
_entity_poly.pdbx_strand_id
1 'polypeptide(L)'
;MTIKTADVIIVGGGVHGAATAYELAKAGVKTVLFEKEYLSSGGSGRSAAGLRQHFGTEVNLRMAKYNLSVFPTLEEELDTGMKLEFTQWGYMWVAYSDSCMEQLNKNVTLQKSLDIPSVMMTPAEIHERWPYLNLDGILGAAFCGDDGHINPQTLTLAYGHAARRLGAEIKTYTPVAKLLAENGRIKGVVTESGEEWHAPKVLLTAGPWSTPLAATVGVELPVYPERHNILITEPVEVFDCPMVLYLDDGAYFKQCPNGTFMFGRDDPGEPHTVEAGNSAKFLEGVTKSVLKRIPALRGVRVVRQWSGPYDNTPDHNAIIDWTPVEGLLVNCGWSGHGLQFGPSGGRVCKEMLMGETPFVDLHRFRLARFAENDLFFEPAFI
;
A
#
# COMPACT_ATOMS: atom_id res chain seq x y z
N MET A 1 20.42 -20.50 -26.36
CA MET A 1 19.50 -20.57 -25.21
C MET A 1 18.09 -20.53 -25.74
N THR A 2 17.17 -21.33 -25.21
CA THR A 2 15.76 -21.30 -25.62
C THR A 2 15.11 -20.09 -24.98
N ILE A 3 14.56 -19.17 -25.79
CA ILE A 3 13.81 -18.01 -25.30
C ILE A 3 12.50 -18.52 -24.70
N LYS A 4 12.20 -18.16 -23.46
CA LYS A 4 10.95 -18.45 -22.79
C LYS A 4 9.94 -17.33 -23.07
N THR A 5 8.64 -17.67 -23.10
CA THR A 5 7.59 -16.72 -23.48
C THR A 5 6.40 -16.76 -22.52
N ALA A 6 5.78 -15.61 -22.31
CA ALA A 6 4.50 -15.44 -21.65
C ALA A 6 3.64 -14.42 -22.43
N ASP A 7 2.35 -14.32 -22.11
CA ASP A 7 1.50 -13.23 -22.62
C ASP A 7 1.75 -11.93 -21.87
N VAL A 8 1.97 -12.06 -20.54
CA VAL A 8 2.30 -10.94 -19.66
C VAL A 8 3.43 -11.34 -18.72
N ILE A 9 4.43 -10.48 -18.59
CA ILE A 9 5.47 -10.55 -17.57
C ILE A 9 5.14 -9.51 -16.48
N ILE A 10 5.20 -9.91 -15.21
CA ILE A 10 5.09 -9.02 -14.06
C ILE A 10 6.44 -8.97 -13.34
N VAL A 11 6.95 -7.78 -13.05
CA VAL A 11 8.19 -7.56 -12.31
C VAL A 11 7.87 -6.93 -10.97
N GLY A 12 8.08 -7.69 -9.89
CA GLY A 12 7.80 -7.32 -8.51
C GLY A 12 6.67 -8.13 -7.88
N GLY A 13 6.98 -8.85 -6.79
CA GLY A 13 6.09 -9.74 -6.04
C GLY A 13 5.49 -9.08 -4.79
N GLY A 14 5.29 -7.76 -4.81
CA GLY A 14 4.46 -7.03 -3.84
C GLY A 14 2.98 -7.28 -4.07
N VAL A 15 2.13 -6.63 -3.25
CA VAL A 15 0.67 -6.85 -3.29
C VAL A 15 0.07 -6.59 -4.68
N HIS A 16 0.52 -5.53 -5.38
CA HIS A 16 0.02 -5.18 -6.71
C HIS A 16 0.38 -6.22 -7.76
N GLY A 17 1.64 -6.69 -7.76
CA GLY A 17 2.08 -7.74 -8.69
C GLY A 17 1.39 -9.06 -8.43
N ALA A 18 1.26 -9.47 -7.16
CA ALA A 18 0.59 -10.72 -6.78
C ALA A 18 -0.91 -10.68 -7.11
N ALA A 19 -1.60 -9.57 -6.81
CA ALA A 19 -3.01 -9.39 -7.13
C ALA A 19 -3.25 -9.35 -8.66
N THR A 20 -2.39 -8.64 -9.41
CA THR A 20 -2.50 -8.64 -10.89
C THR A 20 -2.25 -10.03 -11.47
N ALA A 21 -1.27 -10.78 -10.94
CA ALA A 21 -1.02 -12.16 -11.37
C ALA A 21 -2.23 -13.07 -11.13
N TYR A 22 -2.93 -12.90 -10.00
CA TYR A 22 -4.16 -13.59 -9.69
C TYR A 22 -5.27 -13.25 -10.69
N GLU A 23 -5.54 -11.96 -10.92
CA GLU A 23 -6.59 -11.50 -11.83
C GLU A 23 -6.35 -11.94 -13.28
N LEU A 24 -5.10 -11.90 -13.76
CA LEU A 24 -4.72 -12.37 -15.08
C LEU A 24 -4.86 -13.90 -15.20
N ALA A 25 -4.40 -14.66 -14.20
CA ALA A 25 -4.54 -16.12 -14.19
C ALA A 25 -6.01 -16.55 -14.15
N LYS A 26 -6.85 -15.83 -13.37
CA LYS A 26 -8.32 -16.03 -13.34
C LYS A 26 -8.96 -15.78 -14.72
N ALA A 27 -8.39 -14.87 -15.51
CA ALA A 27 -8.80 -14.59 -16.88
C ALA A 27 -8.15 -15.55 -17.93
N GLY A 28 -7.36 -16.53 -17.52
CA GLY A 28 -6.69 -17.49 -18.40
C GLY A 28 -5.48 -16.97 -19.17
N VAL A 29 -4.91 -15.84 -18.74
CA VAL A 29 -3.74 -15.22 -19.38
C VAL A 29 -2.47 -15.94 -18.91
N LYS A 30 -1.61 -16.36 -19.84
CA LYS A 30 -0.30 -16.96 -19.50
C LYS A 30 0.63 -15.92 -18.91
N THR A 31 0.73 -15.93 -17.57
CA THR A 31 1.44 -14.91 -16.78
C THR A 31 2.67 -15.50 -16.09
N VAL A 32 3.78 -14.77 -16.12
CA VAL A 32 4.94 -15.05 -15.27
C VAL A 32 5.24 -13.81 -14.41
N LEU A 33 5.45 -14.03 -13.12
CA LEU A 33 5.85 -13.00 -12.16
C LEU A 33 7.28 -13.29 -11.67
N PHE A 34 8.14 -12.28 -11.72
CA PHE A 34 9.49 -12.31 -11.18
C PHE A 34 9.59 -11.48 -9.89
N GLU A 35 10.13 -12.11 -8.86
CA GLU A 35 10.41 -11.47 -7.57
C GLU A 35 11.87 -11.77 -7.17
N LYS A 36 12.58 -10.73 -6.76
CA LYS A 36 14.01 -10.83 -6.41
C LYS A 36 14.29 -11.67 -5.16
N GLU A 37 13.35 -11.66 -4.21
CA GLU A 37 13.45 -12.41 -2.97
C GLU A 37 12.21 -13.32 -2.84
N TYR A 38 11.46 -13.22 -1.77
CA TYR A 38 10.19 -13.90 -1.56
C TYR A 38 9.03 -12.91 -1.73
N LEU A 39 7.85 -13.41 -2.06
CA LEU A 39 6.65 -12.56 -2.16
C LEU A 39 6.44 -11.75 -0.89
N SER A 40 6.13 -10.48 -1.03
CA SER A 40 5.95 -9.56 0.12
C SER A 40 7.26 -9.09 0.80
N SER A 41 8.42 -9.37 0.25
CA SER A 41 9.73 -9.01 0.86
C SER A 41 9.98 -7.50 0.95
N GLY A 42 9.36 -6.72 0.06
CA GLY A 42 9.48 -5.26 -0.03
C GLY A 42 8.54 -4.51 0.91
N GLY A 43 8.09 -3.32 0.49
CA GLY A 43 7.21 -2.44 1.28
C GLY A 43 5.91 -3.09 1.71
N SER A 44 5.31 -3.96 0.86
CA SER A 44 4.04 -4.63 1.17
C SER A 44 4.09 -5.41 2.48
N GLY A 45 5.07 -6.30 2.68
CA GLY A 45 5.14 -7.13 3.89
C GLY A 45 5.70 -6.43 5.12
N ARG A 46 6.14 -5.19 4.98
CA ARG A 46 6.69 -4.37 6.07
C ARG A 46 5.73 -3.28 6.54
N SER A 47 4.52 -3.24 5.96
CA SER A 47 3.47 -2.27 6.21
C SER A 47 2.75 -2.50 7.54
N ALA A 48 2.20 -1.43 8.13
CA ALA A 48 1.21 -1.52 9.20
C ALA A 48 -0.14 -2.06 8.71
N ALA A 49 -0.38 -2.04 7.40
CA ALA A 49 -1.56 -2.61 6.74
C ALA A 49 -2.91 -2.07 7.23
N GLY A 50 -2.99 -0.77 7.46
CA GLY A 50 -4.27 -0.08 7.64
C GLY A 50 -5.06 -0.11 6.33
N LEU A 51 -6.38 -0.30 6.46
CA LEU A 51 -7.36 -0.29 5.38
C LEU A 51 -8.35 0.83 5.67
N ARG A 52 -8.37 1.85 4.83
CA ARG A 52 -9.15 3.05 5.11
C ARG A 52 -9.81 3.64 3.88
N GLN A 53 -10.89 4.33 4.12
CA GLN A 53 -11.61 5.19 3.17
C GLN A 53 -11.42 6.69 3.50
N HIS A 54 -10.42 7.01 4.32
CA HIS A 54 -10.08 8.38 4.70
C HIS A 54 -9.19 9.03 3.64
N PHE A 55 -9.78 9.35 2.48
CA PHE A 55 -9.15 10.12 1.41
C PHE A 55 -9.97 11.38 1.11
N GLY A 56 -9.34 12.35 0.47
CA GLY A 56 -9.95 13.61 0.06
C GLY A 56 -10.04 13.78 -1.46
N THR A 57 -9.68 12.74 -2.23
CA THR A 57 -9.79 12.74 -3.70
C THR A 57 -10.70 11.60 -4.17
N GLU A 58 -11.54 11.88 -5.18
CA GLU A 58 -12.58 10.96 -5.63
C GLU A 58 -12.00 9.63 -6.16
N VAL A 59 -10.89 9.68 -6.91
CA VAL A 59 -10.30 8.47 -7.49
C VAL A 59 -9.82 7.51 -6.39
N ASN A 60 -9.11 8.03 -5.36
CA ASN A 60 -8.66 7.23 -4.23
C ASN A 60 -9.84 6.69 -3.41
N LEU A 61 -10.90 7.49 -3.21
CA LEU A 61 -12.12 7.06 -2.54
C LEU A 61 -12.84 5.92 -3.27
N ARG A 62 -12.99 6.01 -4.59
CA ARG A 62 -13.63 4.95 -5.39
C ARG A 62 -12.84 3.65 -5.34
N MET A 63 -11.51 3.72 -5.44
CA MET A 63 -10.64 2.56 -5.30
C MET A 63 -10.68 1.98 -3.89
N ALA A 64 -10.62 2.83 -2.84
CA ALA A 64 -10.69 2.40 -1.45
C ALA A 64 -12.05 1.74 -1.13
N LYS A 65 -13.16 2.32 -1.58
CA LYS A 65 -14.51 1.74 -1.42
C LYS A 65 -14.60 0.36 -2.08
N TYR A 66 -14.06 0.21 -3.29
CA TYR A 66 -13.97 -1.10 -3.94
C TYR A 66 -13.18 -2.09 -3.07
N ASN A 67 -12.01 -1.71 -2.57
CA ASN A 67 -11.17 -2.58 -1.76
C ASN A 67 -11.90 -3.05 -0.51
N LEU A 68 -12.57 -2.14 0.21
CA LEU A 68 -13.34 -2.48 1.43
C LEU A 68 -14.54 -3.38 1.12
N SER A 69 -15.07 -3.35 -0.11
CA SER A 69 -16.12 -4.30 -0.54
C SER A 69 -15.57 -5.70 -0.84
N VAL A 70 -14.27 -5.82 -1.15
CA VAL A 70 -13.61 -7.09 -1.50
C VAL A 70 -13.05 -7.81 -0.27
N PHE A 71 -12.42 -7.10 0.66
CA PHE A 71 -11.71 -7.71 1.79
C PHE A 71 -12.55 -8.67 2.64
N PRO A 72 -13.85 -8.43 2.93
CA PRO A 72 -14.65 -9.35 3.74
C PRO A 72 -14.78 -10.77 3.19
N THR A 73 -14.76 -10.94 1.88
CA THR A 73 -14.91 -12.23 1.20
C THR A 73 -13.63 -12.74 0.56
N LEU A 74 -12.57 -11.95 0.59
CA LEU A 74 -11.34 -12.24 -0.14
C LEU A 74 -10.64 -13.52 0.33
N GLU A 75 -10.70 -13.85 1.61
CA GLU A 75 -10.13 -15.08 2.17
C GLU A 75 -10.76 -16.33 1.52
N GLU A 76 -12.10 -16.32 1.38
CA GLU A 76 -12.84 -17.40 0.72
C GLU A 76 -12.57 -17.42 -0.79
N GLU A 77 -12.55 -16.26 -1.44
CA GLU A 77 -12.31 -16.16 -2.88
C GLU A 77 -10.92 -16.67 -3.28
N LEU A 78 -9.89 -16.32 -2.52
CA LEU A 78 -8.52 -16.77 -2.78
C LEU A 78 -8.33 -18.27 -2.48
N ASP A 79 -9.13 -18.87 -1.60
CA ASP A 79 -9.15 -20.32 -1.29
C ASP A 79 -7.74 -20.92 -1.11
N THR A 80 -6.94 -20.31 -0.25
CA THR A 80 -5.56 -20.73 0.02
C THR A 80 -5.37 -21.37 1.39
N GLY A 81 -6.40 -21.35 2.23
CA GLY A 81 -6.33 -21.74 3.64
C GLY A 81 -5.58 -20.77 4.55
N MET A 82 -5.08 -19.65 4.00
CA MET A 82 -4.40 -18.61 4.76
C MET A 82 -5.41 -17.68 5.42
N LYS A 83 -5.20 -17.37 6.69
CA LYS A 83 -5.99 -16.37 7.42
C LYS A 83 -5.45 -14.97 7.12
N LEU A 84 -6.29 -14.15 6.50
CA LEU A 84 -5.93 -12.77 6.16
C LEU A 84 -5.97 -11.83 7.37
N GLU A 85 -6.62 -12.26 8.46
CA GLU A 85 -6.78 -11.48 9.69
C GLU A 85 -7.40 -10.10 9.42
N PHE A 86 -8.35 -10.03 8.49
CA PHE A 86 -9.09 -8.80 8.24
C PHE A 86 -9.92 -8.43 9.47
N THR A 87 -9.64 -7.26 10.03
CA THR A 87 -10.21 -6.79 11.31
C THR A 87 -10.85 -5.42 11.08
N GLN A 88 -12.18 -5.37 11.19
CA GLN A 88 -12.98 -4.14 11.02
C GLN A 88 -13.29 -3.49 12.37
N TRP A 89 -12.29 -2.89 12.99
CA TRP A 89 -12.45 -2.10 14.22
C TRP A 89 -12.53 -0.61 13.95
N GLY A 90 -12.56 -0.22 12.69
CA GLY A 90 -12.58 1.15 12.24
C GLY A 90 -11.20 1.78 12.12
N TYR A 91 -11.21 2.98 11.55
CA TYR A 91 -10.04 3.84 11.45
C TYR A 91 -10.42 5.27 11.85
N MET A 92 -9.57 5.93 12.62
CA MET A 92 -9.81 7.26 13.16
C MET A 92 -8.64 8.20 12.84
N TRP A 93 -8.96 9.37 12.30
CA TRP A 93 -8.00 10.45 12.04
C TRP A 93 -8.24 11.60 12.98
N VAL A 94 -7.27 11.89 13.84
CA VAL A 94 -7.39 12.80 14.97
C VAL A 94 -6.78 14.17 14.64
N ALA A 95 -7.53 15.25 14.86
CA ALA A 95 -7.12 16.62 14.59
C ALA A 95 -6.82 17.39 15.86
N TYR A 96 -5.74 18.21 15.78
CA TYR A 96 -5.27 19.11 16.84
C TYR A 96 -5.34 20.59 16.46
N SER A 97 -5.76 20.92 15.23
CA SER A 97 -5.90 22.29 14.76
C SER A 97 -7.21 22.51 14.02
N ASP A 98 -7.69 23.74 14.01
CA ASP A 98 -8.91 24.12 13.27
C ASP A 98 -8.76 23.85 11.78
N SER A 99 -7.58 24.04 11.19
CA SER A 99 -7.33 23.74 9.78
C SER A 99 -7.45 22.25 9.46
N CYS A 100 -6.95 21.38 10.35
CA CYS A 100 -7.15 19.93 10.22
C CYS A 100 -8.64 19.56 10.36
N MET A 101 -9.35 20.14 11.33
CA MET A 101 -10.79 19.91 11.50
C MET A 101 -11.58 20.33 10.25
N GLU A 102 -11.28 21.50 9.70
CA GLU A 102 -11.92 21.98 8.47
C GLU A 102 -11.66 21.01 7.31
N GLN A 103 -10.43 20.53 7.14
CA GLN A 103 -10.09 19.58 6.08
C GLN A 103 -10.78 18.24 6.29
N LEU A 104 -10.80 17.69 7.51
CA LEU A 104 -11.52 16.45 7.82
C LEU A 104 -13.02 16.57 7.52
N ASN A 105 -13.64 17.72 7.84
CA ASN A 105 -15.04 17.96 7.52
C ASN A 105 -15.30 17.94 5.99
N LYS A 106 -14.40 18.56 5.20
CA LYS A 106 -14.47 18.52 3.72
C LYS A 106 -14.35 17.08 3.22
N ASN A 107 -13.38 16.33 3.73
CA ASN A 107 -13.15 14.94 3.35
C ASN A 107 -14.35 14.06 3.71
N VAL A 108 -14.90 14.16 4.92
CA VAL A 108 -16.09 13.41 5.34
C VAL A 108 -17.32 13.76 4.50
N THR A 109 -17.46 15.03 4.11
CA THR A 109 -18.54 15.46 3.20
C THR A 109 -18.44 14.77 1.83
N LEU A 110 -17.25 14.74 1.25
CA LEU A 110 -16.99 14.04 -0.01
C LEU A 110 -17.19 12.52 0.14
N GLN A 111 -16.71 11.93 1.23
CA GLN A 111 -16.87 10.50 1.53
C GLN A 111 -18.36 10.12 1.60
N LYS A 112 -19.17 10.91 2.31
CA LYS A 112 -20.63 10.71 2.38
C LYS A 112 -21.32 10.83 1.01
N SER A 113 -20.87 11.71 0.14
CA SER A 113 -21.42 11.82 -1.22
C SER A 113 -21.16 10.58 -2.09
N LEU A 114 -20.22 9.74 -1.67
CA LEU A 114 -19.86 8.45 -2.29
C LEU A 114 -20.38 7.25 -1.46
N ASP A 115 -21.35 7.45 -0.56
CA ASP A 115 -21.93 6.45 0.35
C ASP A 115 -20.88 5.76 1.23
N ILE A 116 -19.87 6.49 1.69
CA ILE A 116 -18.91 6.02 2.69
C ILE A 116 -19.41 6.52 4.06
N PRO A 117 -19.58 5.64 5.07
CA PRO A 117 -20.26 6.00 6.32
C PRO A 117 -19.36 6.69 7.34
N SER A 118 -18.44 7.54 6.87
CA SER A 118 -17.56 8.31 7.74
C SER A 118 -18.32 9.36 8.54
N VAL A 119 -17.91 9.57 9.78
CA VAL A 119 -18.51 10.55 10.70
C VAL A 119 -17.41 11.42 11.33
N MET A 120 -17.79 12.66 11.67
CA MET A 120 -16.98 13.47 12.58
C MET A 120 -17.36 13.11 14.01
N MET A 121 -16.37 13.01 14.89
CA MET A 121 -16.53 12.74 16.31
C MET A 121 -15.97 13.88 17.15
N THR A 122 -16.71 14.25 18.18
CA THR A 122 -16.26 15.16 19.24
C THR A 122 -15.35 14.43 20.23
N PRO A 123 -14.51 15.14 21.02
CA PRO A 123 -13.73 14.52 22.08
C PRO A 123 -14.57 13.73 23.10
N ALA A 124 -15.79 14.20 23.38
CA ALA A 124 -16.71 13.52 24.31
C ALA A 124 -17.15 12.15 23.76
N GLU A 125 -17.54 12.07 22.48
CA GLU A 125 -17.92 10.81 21.82
C GLU A 125 -16.72 9.86 21.70
N ILE A 126 -15.51 10.37 21.46
CA ILE A 126 -14.29 9.56 21.46
C ILE A 126 -14.04 8.98 22.86
N HIS A 127 -14.17 9.79 23.90
CA HIS A 127 -13.97 9.35 25.29
C HIS A 127 -14.99 8.30 25.74
N GLU A 128 -16.24 8.47 25.35
CA GLU A 128 -17.30 7.51 25.67
C GLU A 128 -16.98 6.13 25.08
N ARG A 129 -16.48 6.09 23.87
CA ARG A 129 -16.19 4.83 23.16
C ARG A 129 -14.82 4.25 23.49
N TRP A 130 -13.79 5.10 23.64
CA TRP A 130 -12.40 4.68 23.89
C TRP A 130 -11.78 5.46 25.05
N PRO A 131 -12.22 5.20 26.30
CA PRO A 131 -11.81 5.97 27.47
C PRO A 131 -10.34 5.84 27.85
N TYR A 132 -9.60 4.90 27.25
CA TYR A 132 -8.16 4.71 27.45
C TYR A 132 -7.30 5.69 26.64
N LEU A 133 -7.90 6.42 25.69
CA LEU A 133 -7.19 7.43 24.92
C LEU A 133 -7.06 8.73 25.71
N ASN A 134 -5.86 9.29 25.75
CA ASN A 134 -5.68 10.65 26.23
C ASN A 134 -6.11 11.65 25.15
N LEU A 135 -7.04 12.51 25.47
CA LEU A 135 -7.65 13.47 24.54
C LEU A 135 -7.11 14.91 24.70
N ASP A 136 -6.03 15.10 25.47
CA ASP A 136 -5.45 16.44 25.71
C ASP A 136 -5.07 17.12 24.39
N GLY A 137 -5.72 18.26 24.11
CA GLY A 137 -5.50 19.08 22.91
C GLY A 137 -6.19 18.57 21.65
N ILE A 138 -6.95 17.48 21.70
CA ILE A 138 -7.72 16.98 20.55
C ILE A 138 -8.96 17.85 20.35
N LEU A 139 -9.16 18.34 19.12
CA LEU A 139 -10.34 19.10 18.72
C LEU A 139 -11.48 18.21 18.22
N GLY A 140 -11.16 17.04 17.67
CA GLY A 140 -12.08 16.07 17.15
C GLY A 140 -11.38 15.05 16.24
N ALA A 141 -12.18 14.20 15.61
CA ALA A 141 -11.68 13.20 14.69
C ALA A 141 -12.68 12.89 13.57
N ALA A 142 -12.16 12.38 12.44
CA ALA A 142 -12.98 11.66 11.46
C ALA A 142 -12.85 10.16 11.73
N PHE A 143 -13.95 9.43 11.71
CA PHE A 143 -14.01 7.99 11.97
C PHE A 143 -14.85 7.27 10.92
N CYS A 144 -14.37 6.12 10.46
CA CYS A 144 -15.13 5.20 9.62
C CYS A 144 -15.08 3.79 10.24
N GLY A 145 -16.25 3.26 10.61
CA GLY A 145 -16.36 1.95 11.25
C GLY A 145 -16.11 0.78 10.30
N ASP A 146 -16.32 0.97 9.00
CA ASP A 146 -16.08 -0.04 7.97
C ASP A 146 -14.60 -0.25 7.66
N ASP A 147 -13.76 0.70 8.05
CA ASP A 147 -12.32 0.65 7.90
C ASP A 147 -11.70 -0.33 8.93
N GLY A 148 -10.41 -0.62 8.78
CA GLY A 148 -9.74 -1.52 9.70
C GLY A 148 -8.31 -1.81 9.31
N HIS A 149 -7.91 -3.05 9.41
CA HIS A 149 -6.56 -3.51 9.03
C HIS A 149 -6.55 -4.99 8.66
N ILE A 150 -5.44 -5.43 8.08
CA ILE A 150 -5.25 -6.80 7.61
C ILE A 150 -3.82 -7.26 7.91
N ASN A 151 -3.54 -8.56 7.75
CA ASN A 151 -2.16 -9.04 7.78
C ASN A 151 -1.50 -8.82 6.40
N PRO A 152 -0.46 -7.98 6.31
CA PRO A 152 0.13 -7.60 5.03
C PRO A 152 0.86 -8.73 4.31
N GLN A 153 1.50 -9.61 5.06
CA GLN A 153 2.25 -10.72 4.47
C GLN A 153 1.30 -11.79 3.92
N THR A 154 0.30 -12.20 4.73
CA THR A 154 -0.64 -13.24 4.31
C THR A 154 -1.50 -12.78 3.14
N LEU A 155 -1.90 -11.50 3.07
CA LEU A 155 -2.61 -10.96 1.92
C LEU A 155 -1.83 -11.15 0.61
N THR A 156 -0.57 -10.72 0.59
CA THR A 156 0.26 -10.83 -0.62
C THR A 156 0.57 -12.30 -0.98
N LEU A 157 0.86 -13.13 0.03
CA LEU A 157 1.12 -14.55 -0.16
C LEU A 157 -0.13 -15.29 -0.67
N ALA A 158 -1.31 -14.99 -0.13
CA ALA A 158 -2.57 -15.60 -0.55
C ALA A 158 -2.86 -15.29 -2.03
N TYR A 159 -2.71 -14.04 -2.47
CA TYR A 159 -2.81 -13.70 -3.89
C TYR A 159 -1.82 -14.49 -4.74
N GLY A 160 -0.54 -14.57 -4.35
CA GLY A 160 0.46 -15.32 -5.08
C GLY A 160 0.18 -16.83 -5.15
N HIS A 161 -0.30 -17.43 -4.05
CA HIS A 161 -0.68 -18.85 -4.02
C HIS A 161 -1.91 -19.12 -4.89
N ALA A 162 -2.92 -18.26 -4.82
CA ALA A 162 -4.10 -18.36 -5.67
C ALA A 162 -3.74 -18.19 -7.16
N ALA A 163 -2.86 -17.26 -7.51
CA ALA A 163 -2.36 -17.10 -8.86
C ALA A 163 -1.65 -18.35 -9.38
N ARG A 164 -0.76 -18.97 -8.56
CA ARG A 164 -0.12 -20.25 -8.91
C ARG A 164 -1.12 -21.37 -9.13
N ARG A 165 -2.10 -21.50 -8.25
CA ARG A 165 -3.16 -22.52 -8.38
C ARG A 165 -3.94 -22.37 -9.68
N LEU A 166 -4.12 -21.13 -10.16
CA LEU A 166 -4.77 -20.80 -11.43
C LEU A 166 -3.83 -20.84 -12.66
N GLY A 167 -2.56 -21.22 -12.48
CA GLY A 167 -1.62 -21.45 -13.57
C GLY A 167 -0.60 -20.35 -13.83
N ALA A 168 -0.56 -19.28 -13.04
CA ALA A 168 0.52 -18.31 -13.14
C ALA A 168 1.87 -18.89 -12.68
N GLU A 169 2.93 -18.63 -13.43
CA GLU A 169 4.29 -18.98 -13.03
C GLU A 169 4.87 -17.88 -12.12
N ILE A 170 5.16 -18.18 -10.86
CA ILE A 170 5.75 -17.22 -9.92
C ILE A 170 7.17 -17.65 -9.58
N LYS A 171 8.14 -16.84 -9.99
CA LYS A 171 9.58 -17.04 -9.80
C LYS A 171 10.08 -16.12 -8.69
N THR A 172 10.21 -16.67 -7.50
CA THR A 172 10.89 -16.02 -6.37
C THR A 172 12.39 -16.23 -6.47
N TYR A 173 13.18 -15.41 -5.76
CA TYR A 173 14.65 -15.39 -5.81
C TYR A 173 15.20 -15.31 -7.25
N THR A 174 14.47 -14.57 -8.09
CA THR A 174 14.80 -14.41 -9.51
C THR A 174 14.76 -12.92 -9.87
N PRO A 175 15.80 -12.17 -9.50
CA PRO A 175 15.86 -10.74 -9.77
C PRO A 175 15.95 -10.46 -11.27
N VAL A 176 15.17 -9.50 -11.74
CA VAL A 176 15.25 -8.94 -13.10
C VAL A 176 16.36 -7.89 -13.10
N ALA A 177 17.35 -8.08 -13.98
CA ALA A 177 18.47 -7.16 -14.15
C ALA A 177 18.10 -5.96 -15.04
N LYS A 178 17.30 -6.21 -16.09
CA LYS A 178 16.86 -5.15 -17.01
C LYS A 178 15.60 -5.55 -17.78
N LEU A 179 14.88 -4.54 -18.22
CA LEU A 179 13.85 -4.66 -19.25
C LEU A 179 14.49 -4.71 -20.65
N LEU A 180 13.79 -5.32 -21.60
CA LEU A 180 14.19 -5.37 -23.01
C LEU A 180 13.19 -4.59 -23.85
N ALA A 181 13.66 -3.63 -24.62
CA ALA A 181 12.83 -2.91 -25.59
C ALA A 181 13.57 -2.79 -26.94
N GLU A 182 12.80 -2.78 -28.00
CA GLU A 182 13.30 -2.61 -29.36
C GLU A 182 12.31 -1.73 -30.15
N ASN A 183 12.83 -0.72 -30.85
CA ASN A 183 12.01 0.21 -31.65
C ASN A 183 10.85 0.84 -30.87
N GLY A 184 11.08 1.23 -29.59
CA GLY A 184 10.06 1.85 -28.74
C GLY A 184 8.98 0.89 -28.19
N ARG A 185 9.16 -0.42 -28.33
CA ARG A 185 8.23 -1.45 -27.87
C ARG A 185 8.93 -2.42 -26.90
N ILE A 186 8.26 -2.78 -25.82
CA ILE A 186 8.74 -3.79 -24.88
C ILE A 186 8.84 -5.16 -25.57
N LYS A 187 9.87 -5.94 -25.19
CA LYS A 187 10.09 -7.30 -25.66
C LYS A 187 10.06 -8.32 -24.52
N GLY A 188 10.41 -7.88 -23.32
CA GLY A 188 10.50 -8.76 -22.17
C GLY A 188 11.49 -8.29 -21.11
N VAL A 189 12.15 -9.26 -20.47
CA VAL A 189 13.10 -9.01 -19.38
C VAL A 189 14.31 -9.94 -19.47
N VAL A 190 15.41 -9.54 -18.84
CA VAL A 190 16.58 -10.40 -18.57
C VAL A 190 16.77 -10.46 -17.06
N THR A 191 16.87 -11.67 -16.52
CA THR A 191 17.21 -11.89 -15.11
C THR A 191 18.70 -11.68 -14.83
N GLU A 192 19.09 -11.52 -13.58
CA GLU A 192 20.51 -11.44 -13.20
C GLU A 192 21.30 -12.72 -13.55
N SER A 193 20.62 -13.88 -13.60
CA SER A 193 21.25 -15.13 -14.08
C SER A 193 21.44 -15.19 -15.59
N GLY A 194 21.00 -14.16 -16.34
CA GLY A 194 21.08 -14.11 -17.79
C GLY A 194 19.96 -14.84 -18.52
N GLU A 195 18.93 -15.27 -17.83
CA GLU A 195 17.75 -15.91 -18.44
C GLU A 195 16.90 -14.82 -19.12
N GLU A 196 16.57 -15.04 -20.39
CA GLU A 196 15.77 -14.10 -21.18
C GLU A 196 14.34 -14.62 -21.35
N TRP A 197 13.36 -13.73 -21.06
CA TRP A 197 11.95 -13.98 -21.20
C TRP A 197 11.29 -12.91 -22.06
N HIS A 198 10.47 -13.35 -23.02
CA HIS A 198 9.75 -12.46 -23.92
C HIS A 198 8.25 -12.43 -23.62
N ALA A 199 7.67 -11.24 -23.71
CA ALA A 199 6.25 -11.00 -23.68
C ALA A 199 5.90 -9.70 -24.42
N PRO A 200 4.73 -9.62 -25.05
CA PRO A 200 4.27 -8.38 -25.69
C PRO A 200 3.89 -7.30 -24.67
N LYS A 201 3.69 -7.68 -23.42
CA LYS A 201 3.32 -6.77 -22.31
C LYS A 201 4.11 -7.09 -21.05
N VAL A 202 4.63 -6.03 -20.42
CA VAL A 202 5.32 -6.09 -19.14
C VAL A 202 4.66 -5.13 -18.17
N LEU A 203 4.34 -5.61 -16.96
CA LEU A 203 3.89 -4.79 -15.84
C LEU A 203 5.05 -4.63 -14.85
N LEU A 204 5.41 -3.40 -14.55
CA LEU A 204 6.43 -3.06 -13.57
C LEU A 204 5.77 -2.58 -12.26
N THR A 205 5.88 -3.41 -11.21
CA THR A 205 5.32 -3.17 -9.87
C THR A 205 6.37 -3.39 -8.78
N ALA A 206 7.61 -3.01 -9.06
CA ALA A 206 8.74 -3.28 -8.18
C ALA A 206 8.94 -2.20 -7.08
N GLY A 207 7.88 -1.42 -6.75
CA GLY A 207 7.99 -0.33 -5.77
C GLY A 207 9.14 0.63 -6.12
N PRO A 208 10.01 0.99 -5.16
CA PRO A 208 11.11 1.93 -5.44
C PRO A 208 12.18 1.39 -6.41
N TRP A 209 12.24 0.07 -6.62
CA TRP A 209 13.12 -0.53 -7.63
C TRP A 209 12.58 -0.40 -9.06
N SER A 210 11.38 0.15 -9.25
CA SER A 210 10.81 0.41 -10.56
C SER A 210 11.62 1.46 -11.33
N THR A 211 12.12 2.50 -10.67
CA THR A 211 12.90 3.58 -11.29
C THR A 211 14.16 3.07 -11.99
N PRO A 212 15.09 2.35 -11.35
CA PRO A 212 16.28 1.84 -12.06
C PRO A 212 15.93 0.82 -13.14
N LEU A 213 14.88 0.02 -13.00
CA LEU A 213 14.46 -0.92 -14.05
C LEU A 213 13.87 -0.20 -15.26
N ALA A 214 12.99 0.77 -15.06
CA ALA A 214 12.42 1.58 -16.14
C ALA A 214 13.50 2.36 -16.92
N ALA A 215 14.52 2.85 -16.24
CA ALA A 215 15.65 3.55 -16.84
C ALA A 215 16.42 2.67 -17.84
N THR A 216 16.42 1.34 -17.72
CA THR A 216 17.08 0.42 -18.66
C THR A 216 16.49 0.47 -20.08
N VAL A 217 15.27 1.01 -20.22
CA VAL A 217 14.57 1.21 -21.50
C VAL A 217 14.26 2.69 -21.78
N GLY A 218 14.94 3.60 -21.09
CA GLY A 218 14.83 5.05 -21.29
C GLY A 218 13.56 5.69 -20.72
N VAL A 219 12.88 5.04 -19.79
CA VAL A 219 11.71 5.60 -19.09
C VAL A 219 12.16 6.18 -17.74
N GLU A 220 11.87 7.46 -17.53
CA GLU A 220 12.09 8.14 -16.25
C GLU A 220 10.83 8.06 -15.38
N LEU A 221 10.98 7.54 -14.16
CA LEU A 221 9.93 7.50 -13.16
C LEU A 221 10.34 8.40 -11.97
N PRO A 222 9.54 9.40 -11.60
CA PRO A 222 9.83 10.27 -10.46
C PRO A 222 9.46 9.58 -9.14
N VAL A 223 9.96 8.35 -8.96
CA VAL A 223 9.73 7.54 -7.77
C VAL A 223 11.04 7.38 -7.02
N TYR A 224 11.03 7.71 -5.74
CA TYR A 224 12.21 7.63 -4.87
C TYR A 224 11.88 6.88 -3.56
N PRO A 225 12.86 6.13 -3.02
CA PRO A 225 12.66 5.44 -1.76
C PRO A 225 12.73 6.39 -0.56
N GLU A 226 11.97 6.08 0.48
CA GLU A 226 12.11 6.68 1.80
C GLU A 226 11.90 5.61 2.87
N ARG A 227 12.79 5.57 3.87
CA ARG A 227 12.72 4.57 4.93
C ARG A 227 11.70 4.97 5.98
N HIS A 228 10.76 4.08 6.29
CA HIS A 228 9.80 4.24 7.38
C HIS A 228 9.93 3.12 8.40
N ASN A 229 9.89 3.50 9.68
CA ASN A 229 10.08 2.58 10.78
C ASN A 229 8.75 2.23 11.46
N ILE A 230 8.63 1.00 11.91
CA ILE A 230 7.50 0.48 12.70
C ILE A 230 8.07 -0.31 13.89
N LEU A 231 7.36 -0.28 15.01
CA LEU A 231 7.63 -1.17 16.13
C LEU A 231 6.40 -1.98 16.55
N ILE A 232 6.64 -3.09 17.24
CA ILE A 232 5.58 -3.94 17.81
C ILE A 232 5.91 -4.27 19.25
N THR A 233 4.86 -4.33 20.08
CA THR A 233 4.97 -4.67 21.51
C THR A 233 4.79 -6.16 21.76
N GLU A 234 5.05 -6.60 23.02
CA GLU A 234 4.48 -7.83 23.55
C GLU A 234 2.95 -7.76 23.55
N PRO A 235 2.25 -8.92 23.51
CA PRO A 235 0.80 -8.93 23.54
C PRO A 235 0.23 -8.46 24.89
N VAL A 236 -0.85 -7.73 24.83
CA VAL A 236 -1.70 -7.38 25.97
C VAL A 236 -3.12 -7.86 25.69
N GLU A 237 -4.03 -7.69 26.65
CA GLU A 237 -5.45 -8.01 26.43
C GLU A 237 -6.00 -7.30 25.18
N VAL A 238 -6.78 -8.03 24.40
CA VAL A 238 -7.43 -7.49 23.19
C VAL A 238 -8.71 -6.76 23.57
N PHE A 239 -8.86 -5.55 23.05
CA PHE A 239 -10.04 -4.72 23.26
C PHE A 239 -10.43 -3.97 21.97
N ASP A 240 -11.59 -3.34 21.95
CA ASP A 240 -12.02 -2.50 20.81
C ASP A 240 -11.03 -1.35 20.62
N CYS A 241 -10.21 -1.46 19.58
CA CYS A 241 -9.13 -0.51 19.28
C CYS A 241 -9.10 -0.21 17.78
N PRO A 242 -9.64 0.94 17.35
CA PRO A 242 -9.53 1.33 15.96
C PRO A 242 -8.05 1.56 15.61
N MET A 243 -7.74 1.51 14.33
CA MET A 243 -6.47 2.09 13.90
C MET A 243 -6.58 3.62 13.99
N VAL A 244 -5.62 4.25 14.64
CA VAL A 244 -5.64 5.70 14.88
C VAL A 244 -4.44 6.36 14.24
N LEU A 245 -4.68 7.46 13.53
CA LEU A 245 -3.67 8.35 12.97
C LEU A 245 -3.82 9.74 13.56
N TYR A 246 -2.73 10.32 14.01
CA TYR A 246 -2.67 11.67 14.60
C TYR A 246 -2.06 12.64 13.60
N LEU A 247 -2.83 13.66 13.21
CA LEU A 247 -2.45 14.64 12.18
C LEU A 247 -1.45 15.72 12.66
N ASP A 248 -1.02 15.68 13.91
CA ASP A 248 -0.06 16.62 14.47
C ASP A 248 1.41 16.20 14.27
N ASP A 249 1.69 14.90 14.33
CA ASP A 249 3.06 14.35 14.22
C ASP A 249 3.16 13.06 13.40
N GLY A 250 2.10 12.67 12.69
CA GLY A 250 2.05 11.47 11.87
C GLY A 250 2.12 10.15 12.64
N ALA A 251 1.99 10.19 13.97
CA ALA A 251 1.98 8.97 14.75
C ALA A 251 0.70 8.19 14.51
N TYR A 252 0.85 6.88 14.39
CA TYR A 252 -0.29 5.97 14.27
C TYR A 252 -0.09 4.70 15.09
N PHE A 253 -1.20 4.07 15.43
CA PHE A 253 -1.17 2.76 16.06
C PHE A 253 -2.38 1.91 15.70
N LYS A 254 -2.23 0.61 15.89
CA LYS A 254 -3.32 -0.38 15.90
C LYS A 254 -3.02 -1.47 16.90
N GLN A 255 -4.05 -2.14 17.40
CA GLN A 255 -3.90 -3.43 18.06
C GLN A 255 -4.12 -4.56 17.05
N CYS A 256 -3.24 -5.55 17.04
CA CYS A 256 -3.39 -6.74 16.22
C CYS A 256 -4.29 -7.78 16.94
N PRO A 257 -4.93 -8.72 16.21
CA PRO A 257 -5.79 -9.74 16.82
C PRO A 257 -5.11 -10.62 17.89
N ASN A 258 -3.79 -10.72 17.84
CA ASN A 258 -3.00 -11.44 18.85
C ASN A 258 -2.65 -10.60 20.09
N GLY A 259 -3.20 -9.39 20.23
CA GLY A 259 -2.99 -8.50 21.36
C GLY A 259 -1.75 -7.59 21.26
N THR A 260 -0.87 -7.75 20.27
CA THR A 260 0.28 -6.87 20.10
C THR A 260 -0.14 -5.50 19.58
N PHE A 261 0.50 -4.43 20.06
CA PHE A 261 0.34 -3.11 19.47
C PHE A 261 1.43 -2.85 18.44
N MET A 262 1.03 -2.31 17.30
CA MET A 262 1.92 -1.83 16.25
C MET A 262 1.88 -0.30 16.21
N PHE A 263 3.05 0.33 16.17
CA PHE A 263 3.19 1.78 16.15
C PHE A 263 4.12 2.21 15.03
N GLY A 264 3.76 3.30 14.38
CA GLY A 264 4.63 4.02 13.48
C GLY A 264 4.49 5.52 13.69
N ARG A 265 5.39 6.26 13.06
CA ARG A 265 5.40 7.71 13.07
C ARG A 265 6.29 8.19 11.94
N ASP A 266 5.95 9.34 11.36
CA ASP A 266 6.89 10.05 10.52
C ASP A 266 8.10 10.52 11.34
N ASP A 267 9.30 10.30 10.81
CA ASP A 267 10.54 10.77 11.41
C ASP A 267 11.31 11.59 10.37
N PRO A 268 11.16 12.93 10.40
CA PRO A 268 11.88 13.80 9.48
C PRO A 268 13.39 13.57 9.56
N GLY A 269 14.01 13.26 8.42
CA GLY A 269 15.43 12.97 8.33
C GLY A 269 15.77 11.48 8.25
N GLU A 270 14.78 10.60 8.12
CA GLU A 270 15.01 9.24 7.65
C GLU A 270 15.59 9.27 6.22
N PRO A 271 16.54 8.38 5.89
CA PRO A 271 17.23 8.45 4.61
C PRO A 271 16.35 7.98 3.43
N HIS A 272 16.57 8.57 2.29
CA HIS A 272 16.02 8.15 1.00
C HIS A 272 16.74 6.88 0.52
N THR A 273 16.37 5.73 1.05
CA THR A 273 17.02 4.45 0.78
C THR A 273 16.04 3.28 0.79
N VAL A 274 16.37 2.24 0.05
CA VAL A 274 15.70 0.93 0.10
C VAL A 274 16.26 0.03 1.20
N GLU A 275 17.37 0.43 1.82
CA GLU A 275 18.04 -0.37 2.83
C GLU A 275 17.24 -0.39 4.14
N ALA A 276 17.02 -1.59 4.65
CA ALA A 276 16.43 -1.76 5.97
C ALA A 276 17.42 -1.27 7.06
N GLY A 277 16.90 -0.61 8.07
CA GLY A 277 17.68 -0.14 9.20
C GLY A 277 16.78 0.21 10.38
N ASN A 278 17.33 0.24 11.56
CA ASN A 278 16.61 0.62 12.77
C ASN A 278 17.25 1.87 13.38
N SER A 279 16.41 2.79 13.83
CA SER A 279 16.80 4.04 14.47
C SER A 279 16.45 4.03 15.95
N ALA A 280 17.43 4.24 16.82
CA ALA A 280 17.17 4.45 18.24
C ALA A 280 16.39 5.77 18.48
N LYS A 281 16.63 6.78 17.65
CA LYS A 281 15.89 8.05 17.67
C LYS A 281 14.41 7.82 17.41
N PHE A 282 14.07 6.98 16.40
CA PHE A 282 12.70 6.59 16.13
C PHE A 282 12.06 5.90 17.34
N LEU A 283 12.72 4.91 17.93
CA LEU A 283 12.22 4.19 19.10
C LEU A 283 11.87 5.16 20.24
N GLU A 284 12.77 6.08 20.56
CA GLU A 284 12.54 7.10 21.60
C GLU A 284 11.38 8.03 21.23
N GLY A 285 11.35 8.55 19.99
CA GLY A 285 10.34 9.48 19.52
C GLY A 285 8.93 8.89 19.50
N VAL A 286 8.78 7.69 18.90
CA VAL A 286 7.46 7.03 18.81
C VAL A 286 6.97 6.58 20.18
N THR A 287 7.85 6.10 21.07
CA THR A 287 7.47 5.70 22.43
C THR A 287 6.94 6.90 23.23
N LYS A 288 7.60 8.05 23.17
CA LYS A 288 7.12 9.30 23.83
C LYS A 288 5.75 9.72 23.27
N SER A 289 5.58 9.68 21.95
CA SER A 289 4.32 10.02 21.27
C SER A 289 3.18 9.12 21.71
N VAL A 290 3.40 7.80 21.70
CA VAL A 290 2.39 6.79 22.07
C VAL A 290 2.01 6.88 23.53
N LEU A 291 2.97 6.97 24.45
CA LEU A 291 2.69 7.05 25.90
C LEU A 291 1.94 8.34 26.31
N LYS A 292 2.08 9.42 25.51
CA LYS A 292 1.24 10.60 25.67
C LYS A 292 -0.23 10.31 25.34
N ARG A 293 -0.50 9.47 24.36
CA ARG A 293 -1.82 9.18 23.79
C ARG A 293 -2.50 7.97 24.43
N ILE A 294 -1.72 6.96 24.81
CA ILE A 294 -2.20 5.76 25.51
C ILE A 294 -1.33 5.51 26.76
N PRO A 295 -1.55 6.26 27.85
CA PRO A 295 -0.73 6.12 29.07
C PRO A 295 -0.76 4.70 29.68
N ALA A 296 -1.82 3.96 29.44
CA ALA A 296 -2.00 2.58 29.91
C ALA A 296 -0.92 1.60 29.35
N LEU A 297 -0.28 1.94 28.25
CA LEU A 297 0.82 1.12 27.68
C LEU A 297 2.17 1.35 28.38
N ARG A 298 2.24 2.16 29.44
CA ARG A 298 3.45 2.33 30.23
C ARG A 298 3.88 0.98 30.85
N GLY A 299 5.08 0.55 30.56
CA GLY A 299 5.64 -0.72 31.04
C GLY A 299 5.46 -1.89 30.07
N VAL A 300 4.69 -1.74 29.00
CA VAL A 300 4.60 -2.73 27.93
C VAL A 300 5.91 -2.73 27.12
N ARG A 301 6.48 -3.91 26.90
CA ARG A 301 7.79 -4.06 26.26
C ARG A 301 7.69 -4.01 24.74
N VAL A 302 8.59 -3.27 24.10
CA VAL A 302 8.83 -3.36 22.66
C VAL A 302 9.60 -4.64 22.37
N VAL A 303 9.06 -5.51 21.51
CA VAL A 303 9.70 -6.79 21.17
C VAL A 303 10.41 -6.76 19.82
N ARG A 304 10.01 -5.87 18.91
CA ARG A 304 10.65 -5.74 17.61
C ARG A 304 10.45 -4.34 17.01
N GLN A 305 11.48 -3.88 16.30
CA GLN A 305 11.44 -2.75 15.39
C GLN A 305 11.92 -3.21 14.01
N TRP A 306 11.30 -2.71 12.95
CA TRP A 306 11.77 -2.92 11.58
C TRP A 306 11.45 -1.69 10.74
N SER A 307 11.99 -1.66 9.52
CA SER A 307 11.68 -0.63 8.56
C SER A 307 11.33 -1.20 7.19
N GLY A 308 10.61 -0.42 6.41
CA GLY A 308 10.29 -0.69 5.03
C GLY A 308 10.50 0.55 4.16
N PRO A 309 10.81 0.39 2.88
CA PRO A 309 10.88 1.51 1.97
C PRO A 309 9.48 1.90 1.49
N TYR A 310 9.14 3.18 1.61
CA TYR A 310 8.09 3.78 0.80
C TYR A 310 8.62 4.00 -0.61
N ASP A 311 7.75 4.04 -1.58
CA ASP A 311 7.99 4.43 -2.96
C ASP A 311 7.28 5.76 -3.22
N ASN A 312 7.92 6.86 -2.82
CA ASN A 312 7.32 8.17 -2.87
C ASN A 312 7.36 8.76 -4.27
N THR A 313 6.30 9.50 -4.62
CA THR A 313 6.22 10.40 -5.77
C THR A 313 6.18 11.86 -5.29
N PRO A 314 6.45 12.86 -6.15
CA PRO A 314 6.41 14.27 -5.76
C PRO A 314 5.07 14.76 -5.20
N ASP A 315 3.96 14.13 -5.58
CA ASP A 315 2.60 14.45 -5.12
C ASP A 315 1.98 13.39 -4.19
N HIS A 316 2.79 12.42 -3.78
CA HIS A 316 2.39 11.30 -2.92
C HIS A 316 1.21 10.46 -3.45
N ASN A 317 0.99 10.45 -4.77
CA ASN A 317 -0.01 9.60 -5.42
C ASN A 317 0.64 8.64 -6.41
N ALA A 318 0.02 7.47 -6.57
CA ALA A 318 0.53 6.41 -7.42
C ALA A 318 0.66 6.81 -8.89
N ILE A 319 1.49 6.08 -9.61
CA ILE A 319 1.54 6.06 -11.06
C ILE A 319 0.94 4.73 -11.51
N ILE A 320 -0.16 4.77 -12.26
CA ILE A 320 -0.77 3.62 -12.93
C ILE A 320 -1.00 4.03 -14.37
N ASP A 321 -0.03 3.75 -15.24
CA ASP A 321 -0.08 4.27 -16.62
C ASP A 321 0.79 3.45 -17.57
N TRP A 322 0.44 3.51 -18.86
CA TRP A 322 1.32 3.08 -19.92
C TRP A 322 2.46 4.07 -20.08
N THR A 323 3.67 3.55 -20.23
CA THR A 323 4.83 4.39 -20.48
C THR A 323 4.94 4.73 -21.98
N PRO A 324 5.85 5.66 -22.37
CA PRO A 324 6.18 5.87 -23.79
C PRO A 324 6.71 4.63 -24.51
N VAL A 325 7.18 3.61 -23.78
CA VAL A 325 7.57 2.32 -24.37
C VAL A 325 6.32 1.45 -24.50
N GLU A 326 5.86 1.25 -25.72
CA GLU A 326 4.65 0.48 -26.03
C GLU A 326 4.68 -0.90 -25.37
N GLY A 327 3.62 -1.26 -24.66
CA GLY A 327 3.49 -2.53 -23.94
C GLY A 327 4.11 -2.56 -22.54
N LEU A 328 4.74 -1.47 -22.07
CA LEU A 328 5.23 -1.34 -20.70
C LEU A 328 4.23 -0.55 -19.85
N LEU A 329 3.56 -1.24 -18.95
CA LEU A 329 2.68 -0.67 -17.92
C LEU A 329 3.42 -0.53 -16.60
N VAL A 330 3.22 0.57 -15.87
CA VAL A 330 3.76 0.77 -14.53
C VAL A 330 2.65 0.90 -13.50
N ASN A 331 2.87 0.35 -12.30
CA ASN A 331 2.04 0.55 -11.11
C ASN A 331 2.98 0.63 -9.90
N CYS A 332 3.33 1.86 -9.48
CA CYS A 332 4.27 2.14 -8.40
C CYS A 332 4.03 3.55 -7.83
N GLY A 333 4.83 3.96 -6.84
CA GLY A 333 4.76 5.31 -6.29
C GLY A 333 3.60 5.52 -5.32
N TRP A 334 3.24 4.52 -4.55
CA TRP A 334 2.10 4.54 -3.63
C TRP A 334 2.33 5.31 -2.32
N SER A 335 3.52 5.81 -2.09
CA SER A 335 3.85 6.72 -0.98
C SER A 335 3.30 6.26 0.39
N GLY A 336 3.49 4.97 0.69
CA GLY A 336 3.15 4.37 1.99
C GLY A 336 1.72 3.81 2.14
N HIS A 337 0.79 4.06 1.20
CA HIS A 337 -0.58 3.56 1.32
C HIS A 337 -0.95 2.45 0.31
N GLY A 338 0.01 1.93 -0.44
CA GLY A 338 -0.22 0.99 -1.54
C GLY A 338 -0.81 -0.37 -1.14
N LEU A 339 -0.54 -0.88 0.07
CA LEU A 339 -0.99 -2.22 0.43
C LEU A 339 -2.52 -2.37 0.34
N GLN A 340 -3.27 -1.42 0.87
CA GLN A 340 -4.72 -1.45 0.85
C GLN A 340 -5.32 -1.42 -0.56
N PHE A 341 -4.56 -0.90 -1.53
CA PHE A 341 -4.96 -0.83 -2.94
C PHE A 341 -4.59 -2.08 -3.74
N GLY A 342 -4.16 -3.15 -3.08
CA GLY A 342 -3.88 -4.43 -3.73
C GLY A 342 -5.02 -4.95 -4.62
N PRO A 343 -6.25 -5.09 -4.11
CA PRO A 343 -7.37 -5.58 -4.92
C PRO A 343 -7.70 -4.67 -6.11
N SER A 344 -7.89 -3.37 -5.90
CA SER A 344 -8.19 -2.42 -6.98
C SER A 344 -7.03 -2.24 -7.95
N GLY A 345 -5.79 -2.20 -7.45
CA GLY A 345 -4.60 -2.11 -8.28
C GLY A 345 -4.39 -3.35 -9.15
N GLY A 346 -4.66 -4.54 -8.61
CA GLY A 346 -4.65 -5.78 -9.37
C GLY A 346 -5.68 -5.78 -10.49
N ARG A 347 -6.92 -5.36 -10.17
CA ARG A 347 -8.03 -5.27 -11.11
C ARG A 347 -7.75 -4.27 -12.24
N VAL A 348 -7.36 -3.03 -11.92
CA VAL A 348 -7.12 -2.02 -12.97
C VAL A 348 -5.94 -2.39 -13.87
N CYS A 349 -4.86 -2.97 -13.31
CA CYS A 349 -3.75 -3.44 -14.13
C CYS A 349 -4.18 -4.58 -15.07
N LYS A 350 -5.01 -5.53 -14.60
CA LYS A 350 -5.58 -6.59 -15.44
C LYS A 350 -6.45 -5.97 -16.54
N GLU A 351 -7.38 -5.06 -16.22
CA GLU A 351 -8.24 -4.40 -17.19
C GLU A 351 -7.40 -3.70 -18.28
N MET A 352 -6.39 -2.90 -17.90
CA MET A 352 -5.50 -2.24 -18.85
C MET A 352 -4.70 -3.25 -19.69
N LEU A 353 -4.14 -4.29 -19.09
CA LEU A 353 -3.35 -5.31 -19.80
C LEU A 353 -4.21 -6.12 -20.78
N MET A 354 -5.48 -6.30 -20.52
CA MET A 354 -6.43 -6.96 -21.42
C MET A 354 -7.07 -6.01 -22.44
N GLY A 355 -6.80 -4.70 -22.37
CA GLY A 355 -7.42 -3.69 -23.25
C GLY A 355 -8.87 -3.39 -22.87
N GLU A 356 -9.26 -3.69 -21.63
CA GLU A 356 -10.55 -3.33 -21.07
C GLU A 356 -10.54 -1.90 -20.51
N THR A 357 -11.68 -1.28 -20.38
CA THR A 357 -11.80 0.04 -19.71
C THR A 357 -11.71 -0.16 -18.20
N PRO A 358 -10.77 0.53 -17.52
CA PRO A 358 -10.69 0.47 -16.06
C PRO A 358 -12.00 0.89 -15.39
N PHE A 359 -12.34 0.23 -14.28
CA PHE A 359 -13.58 0.50 -13.52
C PHE A 359 -13.62 1.89 -12.87
N VAL A 360 -12.47 2.57 -12.82
CA VAL A 360 -12.29 3.93 -12.29
C VAL A 360 -11.45 4.74 -13.27
N ASP A 361 -11.72 6.04 -13.36
CA ASP A 361 -10.92 6.96 -14.18
C ASP A 361 -9.52 7.13 -13.56
N LEU A 362 -8.49 6.67 -14.29
CA LEU A 362 -7.08 6.72 -13.88
C LEU A 362 -6.34 7.98 -14.35
N HIS A 363 -7.04 8.96 -14.96
CA HIS A 363 -6.40 10.15 -15.53
C HIS A 363 -5.46 10.84 -14.52
N ARG A 364 -5.83 10.89 -13.23
CA ARG A 364 -4.99 11.48 -12.18
C ARG A 364 -3.72 10.69 -11.88
N PHE A 365 -3.68 9.39 -12.20
CA PHE A 365 -2.50 8.53 -11.98
C PHE A 365 -1.57 8.43 -13.19
N ARG A 366 -1.81 9.23 -14.25
CA ARG A 366 -0.96 9.23 -15.45
C ARG A 366 0.46 9.71 -15.16
N LEU A 367 1.44 9.11 -15.81
CA LEU A 367 2.86 9.49 -15.68
C LEU A 367 3.11 10.92 -16.15
N ALA A 368 2.44 11.35 -17.23
CA ALA A 368 2.64 12.66 -17.83
C ALA A 368 2.34 13.84 -16.91
N ARG A 369 1.53 13.67 -15.84
CA ARG A 369 1.18 14.72 -14.88
C ARG A 369 2.39 15.43 -14.26
N PHE A 370 3.51 14.71 -14.09
CA PHE A 370 4.73 15.29 -13.53
C PHE A 370 5.42 16.25 -14.50
N ALA A 371 5.52 15.89 -15.78
CA ALA A 371 6.07 16.75 -16.82
C ALA A 371 5.16 17.95 -17.13
N GLU A 372 3.85 17.77 -17.00
CA GLU A 372 2.82 18.80 -17.19
C GLU A 372 2.67 19.72 -15.97
N ASN A 373 3.29 19.38 -14.83
CA ASN A 373 3.10 20.02 -13.53
C ASN A 373 1.62 20.05 -13.08
N ASP A 374 0.85 19.01 -13.47
CA ASP A 374 -0.55 18.80 -13.07
C ASP A 374 -0.60 17.86 -11.84
N LEU A 375 0.11 18.25 -10.80
CA LEU A 375 0.20 17.51 -9.55
C LEU A 375 -1.12 17.57 -8.79
N PHE A 376 -1.45 16.49 -8.07
CA PHE A 376 -2.59 16.48 -7.16
C PHE A 376 -2.17 15.86 -5.83
N PHE A 377 -2.54 16.51 -4.75
CA PHE A 377 -2.18 16.07 -3.41
C PHE A 377 -3.41 15.56 -2.68
N GLU A 378 -3.24 14.49 -1.91
CA GLU A 378 -4.28 14.09 -0.96
C GLU A 378 -4.40 15.12 0.15
N PRO A 379 -5.58 15.74 0.33
CA PRO A 379 -5.79 16.65 1.45
C PRO A 379 -5.76 15.90 2.79
N ALA A 380 -5.03 16.43 3.75
CA ALA A 380 -4.77 15.79 5.05
C ALA A 380 -3.97 14.47 4.95
N PHE A 381 -3.10 14.35 3.95
CA PHE A 381 -2.13 13.27 3.89
C PHE A 381 -0.91 13.61 4.78
N ILE A 382 -0.40 12.59 5.48
CA ILE A 382 0.84 12.65 6.26
C ILE A 382 1.80 11.61 5.70
#